data_422a360b780b4a5cc686a715fa9a959f
#
_entry.id   422a360b780b4a5cc686a715fa9a959f
#
_cell.length_a   1.000
_cell.length_b   1.000
_cell.length_c   1.000
_cell.angle_alpha   90.00
_cell.angle_beta   90.00
_cell.angle_gamma   90.00
#
_symmetry.space_group_name_H-M   'P 1'
#
loop_
_entity.id
_entity.type
_entity.pdbx_description
1 polymer ?
#
loop_
_entity_poly.entity_id
_entity_poly.type
_entity_poly.pdbx_seq_one_letter_code
_entity_poly.pdbx_strand_id
1 'polypeptide(L)'
;VSYTVASKAFRFLDTVNVQLGDGADFTMQHNGTNTVFHNFTGDLKIVNSADDKDIIFQSDDGSGGTTTYMFLDGSTTLVQFYKSTKHSDNIKANFGNSADMSIYHDSNDARMENSTGDIVIQNEADDRDIKLRSDDGSGGTTDYIFLDGSEVSTKILTQKVIMSNLPTSDPSNAGQLYNDSGVLKVSAG
;
A
#
# COMPACT_ATOMS: atom_id res chain seq x y z
N VAL A 1 -47.93 39.63 1.46
CA VAL A 1 -46.79 38.87 0.85
C VAL A 1 -47.09 37.41 1.08
N SER A 2 -47.55 36.72 0.05
CA SER A 2 -47.79 35.28 0.10
C SER A 2 -46.45 34.54 -0.11
N TYR A 3 -45.93 33.92 0.94
CA TYR A 3 -44.78 32.98 0.80
C TYR A 3 -45.34 31.63 0.38
N THR A 4 -45.32 31.34 -0.90
CA THR A 4 -45.48 29.97 -1.40
C THR A 4 -44.14 29.25 -1.18
N VAL A 5 -44.05 28.44 -0.12
CA VAL A 5 -42.89 27.57 0.10
C VAL A 5 -42.95 26.40 -0.86
N ALA A 6 -42.60 26.59 -2.11
CA ALA A 6 -42.55 25.53 -3.12
C ALA A 6 -41.31 24.65 -2.97
N SER A 7 -40.27 25.09 -2.21
CA SER A 7 -39.13 24.26 -1.79
C SER A 7 -38.64 24.72 -0.42
N LYS A 8 -38.46 23.79 0.51
CA LYS A 8 -37.85 24.04 1.84
C LYS A 8 -36.33 24.16 1.71
N ALA A 9 -35.84 25.11 0.91
CA ALA A 9 -34.41 25.26 0.65
C ALA A 9 -33.96 26.73 0.74
N PHE A 10 -32.85 26.97 1.41
CA PHE A 10 -32.09 28.21 1.24
C PHE A 10 -31.16 28.03 0.04
N ARG A 11 -31.28 28.92 -0.96
CA ARG A 11 -30.45 28.89 -2.15
C ARG A 11 -29.47 30.06 -2.14
N PHE A 12 -28.19 29.74 -2.17
CA PHE A 12 -27.12 30.69 -2.44
C PHE A 12 -26.73 30.57 -3.91
N LEU A 13 -26.56 31.71 -4.59
CA LEU A 13 -26.10 31.75 -5.97
C LEU A 13 -24.58 31.47 -6.03
N ASP A 14 -24.07 31.24 -7.25
CA ASP A 14 -22.64 31.06 -7.48
C ASP A 14 -21.86 32.27 -6.95
N THR A 15 -20.68 32.00 -6.43
CA THR A 15 -19.75 32.98 -5.82
C THR A 15 -20.21 33.61 -4.50
N VAL A 16 -21.39 33.23 -3.98
CA VAL A 16 -21.82 33.62 -2.63
C VAL A 16 -21.22 32.66 -1.60
N ASN A 17 -20.56 33.18 -0.58
CA ASN A 17 -19.97 32.41 0.50
C ASN A 17 -20.95 32.27 1.67
N VAL A 18 -21.01 31.06 2.25
CA VAL A 18 -21.41 30.86 3.64
C VAL A 18 -20.13 30.93 4.47
N GLN A 19 -20.07 31.88 5.42
CA GLN A 19 -18.88 32.13 6.24
C GLN A 19 -19.19 31.83 7.70
N LEU A 20 -18.27 31.17 8.39
CA LEU A 20 -18.34 30.84 9.80
C LEU A 20 -17.06 31.34 10.50
N GLY A 21 -17.20 31.81 11.75
CA GLY A 21 -16.13 32.40 12.54
C GLY A 21 -16.01 33.92 12.33
N ASP A 22 -15.47 34.66 13.33
CA ASP A 22 -15.38 36.12 13.33
C ASP A 22 -14.48 36.64 12.20
N GLY A 23 -13.48 35.88 11.78
CA GLY A 23 -12.56 36.16 10.68
C GLY A 23 -12.92 35.48 9.37
N ALA A 24 -14.15 34.94 9.22
CA ALA A 24 -14.51 34.04 8.12
C ALA A 24 -13.57 32.82 8.05
N ASP A 25 -13.34 32.20 9.19
CA ASP A 25 -12.35 31.12 9.39
C ASP A 25 -12.66 29.86 8.60
N PHE A 26 -13.92 29.63 8.26
CA PHE A 26 -14.37 28.60 7.35
C PHE A 26 -15.33 29.17 6.30
N THR A 27 -15.16 28.79 5.04
CA THR A 27 -16.07 29.16 3.96
C THR A 27 -16.56 27.95 3.20
N MET A 28 -17.81 27.99 2.77
CA MET A 28 -18.43 27.02 1.86
C MET A 28 -19.01 27.80 0.67
N GLN A 29 -18.67 27.40 -0.55
CA GLN A 29 -19.02 28.10 -1.77
C GLN A 29 -19.18 27.13 -2.94
N HIS A 30 -20.10 27.45 -3.87
CA HIS A 30 -20.05 26.99 -5.26
C HIS A 30 -19.63 28.15 -6.16
N ASN A 31 -18.59 27.98 -6.97
CA ASN A 31 -18.00 29.07 -7.78
C ASN A 31 -18.42 29.06 -9.25
N GLY A 32 -19.50 28.33 -9.59
CA GLY A 32 -19.95 28.10 -10.96
C GLY A 32 -19.40 26.82 -11.59
N THR A 33 -18.38 26.21 -10.96
CA THR A 33 -17.74 24.95 -11.41
C THR A 33 -17.58 23.96 -10.28
N ASN A 34 -17.01 24.40 -9.16
CA ASN A 34 -16.64 23.55 -8.03
C ASN A 34 -17.38 23.97 -6.75
N THR A 35 -17.73 22.98 -5.92
CA THR A 35 -18.06 23.20 -4.52
C THR A 35 -16.79 23.12 -3.69
N VAL A 36 -16.52 24.14 -2.88
CA VAL A 36 -15.32 24.28 -2.07
C VAL A 36 -15.69 24.44 -0.60
N PHE A 37 -15.08 23.63 0.26
CA PHE A 37 -15.02 23.80 1.71
C PHE A 37 -13.61 24.27 2.05
N HIS A 38 -13.45 25.49 2.53
CA HIS A 38 -12.16 26.07 2.82
C HIS A 38 -12.07 26.47 4.28
N ASN A 39 -11.14 25.82 4.99
CA ASN A 39 -10.79 26.13 6.38
C ASN A 39 -9.49 26.93 6.41
N PHE A 40 -9.50 28.10 7.07
CA PHE A 40 -8.35 29.01 7.14
C PHE A 40 -7.59 28.91 8.46
N THR A 41 -8.23 28.38 9.52
CA THR A 41 -7.63 28.31 10.86
C THR A 41 -7.93 26.98 11.52
N GLY A 42 -6.93 26.38 12.20
CA GLY A 42 -7.09 25.10 12.90
C GLY A 42 -7.33 23.91 11.96
N ASP A 43 -7.84 22.82 12.50
CA ASP A 43 -8.11 21.58 11.77
C ASP A 43 -9.51 21.59 11.16
N LEU A 44 -9.67 21.00 9.97
CA LEU A 44 -10.99 20.61 9.42
C LEU A 44 -11.32 19.19 9.90
N LYS A 45 -12.35 19.08 10.75
CA LYS A 45 -12.81 17.79 11.29
C LYS A 45 -14.15 17.41 10.68
N ILE A 46 -14.22 16.21 10.07
CA ILE A 46 -15.45 15.57 9.64
C ILE A 46 -15.67 14.39 10.58
N VAL A 47 -16.72 14.44 11.41
CA VAL A 47 -16.94 13.47 12.48
C VAL A 47 -18.35 12.90 12.35
N ASN A 48 -18.45 11.57 12.38
CA ASN A 48 -19.71 10.85 12.59
C ASN A 48 -19.67 10.24 13.99
N SER A 49 -20.57 10.66 14.87
CA SER A 49 -20.64 10.18 16.25
C SER A 49 -21.75 9.14 16.47
N ALA A 50 -22.44 8.72 15.41
CA ALA A 50 -23.44 7.68 15.50
C ALA A 50 -22.76 6.31 15.64
N ASP A 51 -23.24 5.50 16.57
CA ASP A 51 -22.71 4.18 16.87
C ASP A 51 -22.77 3.26 15.64
N ASP A 52 -21.67 2.56 15.34
CA ASP A 52 -21.50 1.65 14.20
C ASP A 52 -21.81 2.29 12.81
N LYS A 53 -21.65 3.63 12.66
CA LYS A 53 -21.87 4.32 11.38
C LYS A 53 -20.59 4.91 10.82
N ASP A 54 -20.56 5.00 9.48
CA ASP A 54 -19.37 5.29 8.69
C ASP A 54 -19.31 6.74 8.23
N ILE A 55 -18.10 7.19 7.86
CA ILE A 55 -17.91 8.32 6.97
C ILE A 55 -17.52 7.77 5.60
N ILE A 56 -18.40 7.96 4.60
CA ILE A 56 -18.30 7.32 3.29
C ILE A 56 -17.92 8.36 2.23
N PHE A 57 -16.92 8.05 1.42
CA PHE A 57 -16.50 8.85 0.27
C PHE A 57 -16.92 8.18 -1.02
N GLN A 58 -17.79 8.85 -1.76
CA GLN A 58 -18.31 8.40 -3.05
C GLN A 58 -18.01 9.41 -4.14
N SER A 59 -17.84 8.93 -5.36
CA SER A 59 -17.72 9.75 -6.55
C SER A 59 -18.36 9.04 -7.74
N ASP A 60 -18.37 9.70 -8.90
CA ASP A 60 -18.84 9.13 -10.17
C ASP A 60 -18.17 7.76 -10.44
N ASP A 61 -18.95 6.84 -10.99
CA ASP A 61 -18.51 5.49 -11.34
C ASP A 61 -17.97 5.37 -12.79
N GLY A 62 -17.96 6.47 -13.54
CA GLY A 62 -17.58 6.53 -14.95
C GLY A 62 -18.71 6.15 -15.92
N SER A 63 -19.94 5.89 -15.42
CA SER A 63 -21.10 5.49 -16.22
C SER A 63 -22.38 6.27 -15.89
N GLY A 64 -22.27 7.36 -15.13
CA GLY A 64 -23.37 8.26 -14.75
C GLY A 64 -24.04 7.89 -13.43
N GLY A 65 -23.49 6.94 -12.67
CA GLY A 65 -23.86 6.62 -11.30
C GLY A 65 -22.79 7.07 -10.30
N THR A 66 -22.90 6.63 -9.04
CA THR A 66 -21.90 6.84 -8.00
C THR A 66 -21.46 5.52 -7.38
N THR A 67 -20.20 5.46 -6.95
CA THR A 67 -19.64 4.30 -6.26
C THR A 67 -18.81 4.73 -5.05
N THR A 68 -18.70 3.86 -4.06
CA THR A 68 -17.83 4.07 -2.90
C THR A 68 -16.38 3.83 -3.28
N TYR A 69 -15.53 4.78 -2.95
CA TYR A 69 -14.07 4.67 -3.13
C TYR A 69 -13.37 4.24 -1.86
N MET A 70 -13.73 4.87 -0.72
CA MET A 70 -13.23 4.52 0.60
C MET A 70 -14.22 4.94 1.69
N PHE A 71 -14.10 4.35 2.86
CA PHE A 71 -14.84 4.80 4.04
C PHE A 71 -14.07 4.51 5.34
N LEU A 72 -14.40 5.30 6.38
CA LEU A 72 -13.99 5.03 7.74
C LEU A 72 -15.11 4.20 8.36
N ASP A 73 -14.82 2.94 8.65
CA ASP A 73 -15.78 1.96 9.19
C ASP A 73 -15.89 2.12 10.71
N GLY A 74 -17.03 2.60 11.18
CA GLY A 74 -17.28 2.82 12.60
C GLY A 74 -17.42 1.53 13.40
N SER A 75 -17.86 0.44 12.77
CA SER A 75 -18.06 -0.85 13.44
C SER A 75 -16.77 -1.64 13.62
N THR A 76 -15.84 -1.57 12.65
CA THR A 76 -14.58 -2.33 12.66
C THR A 76 -13.35 -1.49 12.96
N THR A 77 -13.49 -0.16 13.03
CA THR A 77 -12.41 0.81 13.22
C THR A 77 -11.31 0.76 12.15
N LEU A 78 -11.68 0.39 10.92
CA LEU A 78 -10.78 0.27 9.79
C LEU A 78 -11.01 1.41 8.77
N VAL A 79 -9.96 1.74 8.02
CA VAL A 79 -10.08 2.48 6.76
C VAL A 79 -10.17 1.45 5.63
N GLN A 80 -11.31 1.43 4.93
CA GLN A 80 -11.54 0.46 3.85
C GLN A 80 -11.49 1.14 2.49
N PHE A 81 -10.70 0.58 1.56
CA PHE A 81 -10.61 1.02 0.17
C PHE A 81 -11.35 0.02 -0.74
N TYR A 82 -12.35 0.51 -1.47
CA TYR A 82 -13.15 -0.29 -2.42
C TYR A 82 -12.69 -0.15 -3.87
N LYS A 83 -11.73 0.73 -4.10
CA LYS A 83 -11.05 0.90 -5.39
C LYS A 83 -9.55 0.84 -5.17
N SER A 84 -8.82 0.48 -6.24
CA SER A 84 -7.36 0.48 -6.20
C SER A 84 -6.81 1.86 -5.87
N THR A 85 -5.78 1.91 -5.04
CA THR A 85 -5.00 3.13 -4.79
C THR A 85 -3.84 3.20 -5.77
N LYS A 86 -3.53 4.40 -6.28
CA LYS A 86 -2.37 4.66 -7.14
C LYS A 86 -1.43 5.60 -6.42
N HIS A 87 -0.20 5.16 -6.23
CA HIS A 87 0.90 5.99 -5.79
C HIS A 87 1.74 6.36 -7.02
N SER A 88 2.00 7.64 -7.24
CA SER A 88 2.90 8.09 -8.30
C SER A 88 4.34 7.73 -7.94
N ASP A 89 5.24 7.75 -8.94
CA ASP A 89 6.66 7.48 -8.72
C ASP A 89 7.23 8.33 -7.60
N ASN A 90 8.08 7.74 -6.79
CA ASN A 90 8.71 8.33 -5.61
C ASN A 90 7.74 8.68 -4.45
N ILE A 91 6.44 8.35 -4.56
CA ILE A 91 5.50 8.47 -3.44
C ILE A 91 5.46 7.14 -2.68
N LYS A 92 5.90 7.19 -1.44
CA LYS A 92 6.08 6.02 -0.58
C LYS A 92 4.81 5.69 0.23
N ALA A 93 4.42 4.42 0.27
CA ALA A 93 3.58 3.89 1.32
C ALA A 93 4.49 3.56 2.52
N ASN A 94 4.39 4.34 3.60
CA ASN A 94 5.24 4.21 4.78
C ASN A 94 4.53 3.49 5.91
N PHE A 95 5.27 2.66 6.64
CA PHE A 95 4.82 1.90 7.79
C PHE A 95 5.77 2.12 8.98
N GLY A 96 5.23 2.11 10.20
CA GLY A 96 5.95 2.43 11.43
C GLY A 96 5.94 3.94 11.74
N ASN A 97 6.20 4.29 13.01
CA ASN A 97 6.10 5.67 13.49
C ASN A 97 7.13 6.61 12.85
N SER A 98 8.27 6.07 12.41
CA SER A 98 9.36 6.80 11.78
C SER A 98 9.54 6.45 10.29
N ALA A 99 8.49 5.93 9.65
CA ALA A 99 8.55 5.39 8.29
C ALA A 99 9.65 4.32 8.16
N ASP A 100 9.66 3.37 9.10
CA ASP A 100 10.70 2.34 9.23
C ASP A 100 10.72 1.38 8.04
N MET A 101 9.56 1.14 7.43
CA MET A 101 9.42 0.38 6.19
C MET A 101 8.70 1.22 5.13
N SER A 102 9.14 1.13 3.88
CA SER A 102 8.54 1.80 2.71
C SER A 102 8.36 0.86 1.54
N ILE A 103 7.25 1.00 0.82
CA ILE A 103 7.01 0.34 -0.47
C ILE A 103 6.69 1.43 -1.49
N TYR A 104 7.39 1.44 -2.63
CA TYR A 104 7.21 2.43 -3.69
C TYR A 104 7.84 1.99 -5.01
N HIS A 105 7.59 2.75 -6.08
CA HIS A 105 8.29 2.68 -7.36
C HIS A 105 9.12 3.95 -7.54
N ASP A 106 10.41 3.83 -7.87
CA ASP A 106 11.34 4.98 -7.96
C ASP A 106 11.50 5.56 -9.36
N SER A 107 10.55 5.31 -10.25
CA SER A 107 10.53 5.58 -11.69
C SER A 107 11.28 4.56 -12.54
N ASN A 108 11.98 3.60 -11.93
CA ASN A 108 12.71 2.53 -12.60
C ASN A 108 12.44 1.18 -11.96
N ASP A 109 12.51 1.10 -10.64
CA ASP A 109 12.41 -0.14 -9.87
C ASP A 109 11.29 -0.07 -8.83
N ALA A 110 10.65 -1.22 -8.58
CA ALA A 110 9.80 -1.44 -7.42
C ALA A 110 10.66 -1.75 -6.19
N ARG A 111 10.46 -1.02 -5.10
CA ARG A 111 11.27 -1.12 -3.88
C ARG A 111 10.44 -1.46 -2.66
N MET A 112 11.00 -2.34 -1.84
CA MET A 112 10.61 -2.59 -0.47
C MET A 112 11.84 -2.33 0.40
N GLU A 113 11.83 -1.27 1.19
CA GLU A 113 12.95 -0.84 2.04
C GLU A 113 12.55 -0.93 3.50
N ASN A 114 13.44 -1.46 4.33
CA ASN A 114 13.31 -1.50 5.78
C ASN A 114 14.57 -0.91 6.41
N SER A 115 14.42 0.04 7.33
CA SER A 115 15.53 0.74 7.99
C SER A 115 15.81 0.24 9.40
N THR A 116 14.91 -0.54 9.99
CA THR A 116 15.05 -1.05 11.37
C THR A 116 14.56 -2.50 11.48
N GLY A 117 15.33 -3.35 12.16
CA GLY A 117 14.99 -4.76 12.34
C GLY A 117 15.06 -5.59 11.06
N ASP A 118 14.45 -6.74 11.07
CA ASP A 118 14.45 -7.71 9.97
C ASP A 118 13.24 -7.54 9.04
N ILE A 119 13.38 -7.94 7.77
CA ILE A 119 12.24 -8.19 6.88
C ILE A 119 11.86 -9.66 7.02
N VAL A 120 10.68 -9.93 7.57
CA VAL A 120 10.12 -11.28 7.69
C VAL A 120 9.08 -11.48 6.60
N ILE A 121 9.30 -12.45 5.70
CA ILE A 121 8.32 -12.88 4.70
C ILE A 121 7.80 -14.24 5.14
N GLN A 122 6.54 -14.32 5.55
CA GLN A 122 5.96 -15.50 6.17
C GLN A 122 4.66 -15.88 5.46
N ASN A 123 4.49 -17.20 5.25
CA ASN A 123 3.21 -17.78 4.83
C ASN A 123 2.75 -18.76 5.92
N GLU A 124 1.60 -18.48 6.55
CA GLU A 124 1.04 -19.29 7.64
C GLU A 124 0.03 -20.34 7.16
N ALA A 125 -0.30 -20.32 5.86
CA ALA A 125 -1.25 -21.28 5.32
C ALA A 125 -0.60 -22.69 5.24
N ASP A 126 -1.33 -23.68 5.75
CA ASP A 126 -0.87 -25.08 5.78
C ASP A 126 -0.55 -25.59 4.38
N ASP A 127 0.58 -26.29 4.23
CA ASP A 127 1.10 -26.85 2.97
C ASP A 127 1.27 -25.83 1.82
N ARG A 128 1.45 -24.50 2.14
CA ARG A 128 1.67 -23.47 1.13
C ARG A 128 3.09 -22.92 1.15
N ASP A 129 3.51 -22.42 -0.02
CA ASP A 129 4.89 -22.06 -0.30
C ASP A 129 5.12 -20.55 -0.32
N ILE A 130 6.39 -20.14 -0.14
CA ILE A 130 6.88 -18.81 -0.55
C ILE A 130 7.71 -18.98 -1.81
N LYS A 131 7.34 -18.30 -2.92
CA LYS A 131 7.95 -18.43 -4.24
C LYS A 131 8.61 -17.15 -4.71
N LEU A 132 9.88 -17.21 -5.12
CA LEU A 132 10.58 -16.16 -5.84
C LEU A 132 10.55 -16.49 -7.34
N ARG A 133 9.86 -15.66 -8.09
CA ARG A 133 9.56 -15.85 -9.51
C ARG A 133 10.12 -14.69 -10.33
N SER A 134 10.65 -14.99 -11.49
CA SER A 134 11.11 -13.98 -12.45
C SER A 134 10.83 -14.41 -13.89
N ASP A 135 11.18 -13.55 -14.84
CA ASP A 135 11.13 -13.84 -16.28
C ASP A 135 11.87 -15.15 -16.60
N ASP A 136 11.32 -15.93 -17.54
CA ASP A 136 11.87 -17.22 -17.99
C ASP A 136 12.78 -17.09 -19.22
N GLY A 137 12.99 -15.86 -19.73
CA GLY A 137 13.76 -15.57 -20.94
C GLY A 137 12.98 -15.78 -22.23
N SER A 138 11.67 -16.08 -22.18
CA SER A 138 10.81 -16.33 -23.34
C SER A 138 9.47 -15.59 -23.31
N GLY A 139 9.34 -14.61 -22.39
CA GLY A 139 8.15 -13.77 -22.21
C GLY A 139 7.12 -14.32 -21.23
N GLY A 140 7.47 -15.40 -20.51
CA GLY A 140 6.74 -15.94 -19.38
C GLY A 140 7.44 -15.70 -18.05
N THR A 141 6.99 -16.39 -16.99
CA THR A 141 7.64 -16.38 -15.68
C THR A 141 7.79 -17.80 -15.14
N THR A 142 8.88 -18.03 -14.40
CA THR A 142 9.14 -19.32 -13.74
C THR A 142 9.59 -19.13 -12.29
N ASP A 143 9.44 -20.17 -11.48
CA ASP A 143 9.94 -20.22 -10.11
C ASP A 143 11.45 -20.47 -10.15
N TYR A 144 12.22 -19.62 -9.45
CA TYR A 144 13.68 -19.78 -9.30
C TYR A 144 14.06 -20.38 -7.97
N ILE A 145 13.46 -19.88 -6.89
CA ILE A 145 13.64 -20.36 -5.52
C ILE A 145 12.27 -20.42 -4.87
N PHE A 146 11.98 -21.51 -4.16
CA PHE A 146 10.83 -21.50 -3.27
C PHE A 146 11.07 -22.31 -2.00
N LEU A 147 10.37 -21.87 -0.95
CA LEU A 147 10.28 -22.58 0.30
C LEU A 147 9.01 -23.41 0.24
N ASP A 148 9.16 -24.72 0.22
CA ASP A 148 8.06 -25.69 0.13
C ASP A 148 7.52 -25.99 1.53
N GLY A 149 6.31 -25.55 1.80
CA GLY A 149 5.68 -25.73 3.10
C GLY A 149 5.26 -27.17 3.38
N SER A 150 4.91 -27.96 2.35
CA SER A 150 4.51 -29.35 2.50
C SER A 150 5.67 -30.29 2.76
N GLU A 151 6.84 -30.04 2.14
CA GLU A 151 8.04 -30.86 2.28
C GLU A 151 9.07 -30.30 3.28
N VAL A 152 8.82 -29.11 3.84
CA VAL A 152 9.75 -28.38 4.70
C VAL A 152 11.15 -28.27 4.05
N SER A 153 11.16 -27.89 2.77
CA SER A 153 12.38 -27.86 1.96
C SER A 153 12.58 -26.54 1.23
N THR A 154 13.85 -26.20 0.93
CA THR A 154 14.19 -25.09 0.03
C THR A 154 14.58 -25.67 -1.32
N LYS A 155 13.90 -25.24 -2.40
CA LYS A 155 14.15 -25.69 -3.76
C LYS A 155 14.74 -24.57 -4.61
N ILE A 156 15.84 -24.86 -5.30
CA ILE A 156 16.46 -24.00 -6.32
C ILE A 156 16.23 -24.68 -7.67
N LEU A 157 15.38 -24.08 -8.51
CA LEU A 157 14.86 -24.73 -9.74
C LEU A 157 15.56 -24.27 -11.02
N THR A 158 16.74 -23.67 -10.90
CA THR A 158 17.51 -23.19 -12.05
C THR A 158 18.52 -24.24 -12.53
N GLN A 159 18.75 -24.32 -13.85
CA GLN A 159 19.79 -25.19 -14.43
C GLN A 159 21.21 -24.75 -14.06
N LYS A 160 21.39 -23.47 -13.64
CA LYS A 160 22.68 -22.87 -13.36
C LYS A 160 22.65 -22.10 -12.05
N VAL A 161 23.42 -22.56 -11.07
CA VAL A 161 23.70 -21.83 -9.83
C VAL A 161 25.15 -21.38 -9.86
N ILE A 162 25.38 -20.05 -9.77
CA ILE A 162 26.73 -19.49 -9.74
C ILE A 162 27.05 -19.07 -8.31
N MET A 163 28.09 -19.64 -7.73
CA MET A 163 28.63 -19.32 -6.41
C MET A 163 30.05 -18.76 -6.57
N SER A 164 30.16 -17.44 -6.86
CA SER A 164 31.41 -16.80 -7.28
C SER A 164 32.45 -16.60 -6.18
N ASN A 165 32.06 -16.60 -4.92
CA ASN A 165 32.93 -16.25 -3.78
C ASN A 165 33.05 -17.37 -2.75
N LEU A 166 33.01 -18.62 -3.19
CA LEU A 166 33.32 -19.74 -2.30
C LEU A 166 34.79 -19.69 -1.85
N PRO A 167 35.11 -19.99 -0.57
CA PRO A 167 36.47 -20.20 -0.13
C PRO A 167 37.17 -21.25 -1.00
N THR A 168 38.47 -21.07 -1.28
CA THR A 168 39.26 -22.01 -2.10
C THR A 168 40.02 -23.05 -1.29
N SER A 169 39.84 -23.05 0.03
CA SER A 169 40.36 -24.04 0.98
C SER A 169 39.27 -24.25 2.05
N ASP A 170 39.44 -25.32 2.82
CA ASP A 170 38.49 -25.65 3.93
C ASP A 170 38.44 -24.45 4.92
N PRO A 171 37.26 -23.82 5.13
CA PRO A 171 37.11 -22.69 6.02
C PRO A 171 37.07 -23.07 7.50
N SER A 172 37.17 -24.35 7.84
CA SER A 172 37.03 -24.87 9.21
C SER A 172 35.71 -24.40 9.90
N ASN A 173 34.63 -24.36 9.16
CA ASN A 173 33.30 -23.98 9.61
C ASN A 173 32.29 -25.04 9.17
N ALA A 174 31.87 -25.92 10.09
CA ALA A 174 31.03 -27.06 9.79
C ALA A 174 29.79 -26.68 8.97
N GLY A 175 29.56 -27.42 7.87
CA GLY A 175 28.43 -27.21 6.95
C GLY A 175 28.67 -26.13 5.88
N GLN A 176 29.74 -25.35 5.93
CA GLN A 176 30.04 -24.34 4.92
C GLN A 176 30.54 -25.00 3.62
N LEU A 177 29.99 -24.53 2.48
CA LEU A 177 30.49 -24.93 1.15
C LEU A 177 31.79 -24.22 0.80
N TYR A 178 32.72 -24.95 0.14
CA TYR A 178 33.93 -24.37 -0.42
C TYR A 178 34.31 -25.07 -1.73
N ASN A 179 35.18 -24.40 -2.53
CA ASN A 179 35.66 -24.89 -3.82
C ASN A 179 37.12 -25.35 -3.65
N ASP A 180 37.31 -26.65 -3.58
CA ASP A 180 38.65 -27.22 -3.57
C ASP A 180 39.08 -27.61 -5.00
N SER A 181 39.78 -26.69 -5.66
CA SER A 181 40.35 -26.90 -7.00
C SER A 181 39.30 -27.34 -8.05
N GLY A 182 38.09 -26.76 -8.00
CA GLY A 182 37.00 -27.07 -8.91
C GLY A 182 35.99 -28.10 -8.38
N VAL A 183 36.23 -28.67 -7.19
CA VAL A 183 35.31 -29.58 -6.53
C VAL A 183 34.55 -28.89 -5.41
N LEU A 184 33.23 -28.93 -5.46
CA LEU A 184 32.40 -28.41 -4.37
C LEU A 184 32.45 -29.38 -3.18
N LYS A 185 32.86 -28.90 -2.04
CA LYS A 185 32.98 -29.63 -0.78
C LYS A 185 32.21 -28.95 0.34
N VAL A 186 31.94 -29.73 1.39
CA VAL A 186 31.35 -29.24 2.65
C VAL A 186 32.44 -29.37 3.72
N SER A 187 32.68 -28.27 4.46
CA SER A 187 33.60 -28.27 5.59
C SER A 187 33.06 -29.14 6.73
N ALA A 188 33.92 -29.93 7.34
CA ALA A 188 33.60 -30.70 8.53
C ALA A 188 33.76 -29.88 9.84
N GLY A 189 34.37 -28.76 9.79
CA GLY A 189 34.73 -27.87 10.93
C GLY A 189 36.18 -27.96 11.31
#